data_6cf220c5c2b686c6efc8c738de2628de
#
_entry.id   6cf220c5c2b686c6efc8c738de2628de
#
_cell.length_a   1.000
_cell.length_b   1.000
_cell.length_c   1.000
_cell.angle_alpha   90.00
_cell.angle_beta   90.00
_cell.angle_gamma   90.00
#
_symmetry.space_group_name_H-M   'P 1'
#
loop_
_entity.id
_entity.type
_entity.pdbx_description
1 polymer ?
#
loop_
_entity_poly.entity_id
_entity_poly.type
_entity_poly.pdbx_seq_one_letter_code
_entity_poly.pdbx_strand_id
1 'polypeptide(L)'
;MAKVPLPDRGQPLDVTYLYQIANALNDLSDSISTATYNYTSVDTRSVGRQDLKNSNAKFYAGYVDVTTDETVSANSTKPWSMSFASDFKYIPIVTATPLNTGTSTVGNDVTVTITSVSTTGVNGVIRFNSSGNVSTSVNIVAIGIPA
;
A
#
# COMPACT_ATOMS: atom_id res chain seq x y z
N MET A 1 3.46 24.69 -12.81
CA MET A 1 4.60 25.57 -12.47
C MET A 1 4.50 26.83 -13.30
N ALA A 2 4.38 27.98 -12.67
CA ALA A 2 4.52 29.26 -13.34
C ALA A 2 5.99 29.45 -13.73
N LYS A 3 6.28 29.76 -14.99
CA LYS A 3 7.64 30.04 -15.43
C LYS A 3 8.01 31.45 -14.94
N VAL A 4 9.16 31.59 -14.30
CA VAL A 4 9.71 32.90 -13.99
C VAL A 4 10.11 33.57 -15.32
N PRO A 5 9.58 34.74 -15.66
CA PRO A 5 9.96 35.42 -16.90
C PRO A 5 11.45 35.77 -16.85
N LEU A 6 12.15 35.63 -17.98
CA LEU A 6 13.54 36.06 -18.07
C LEU A 6 13.57 37.59 -18.16
N PRO A 7 14.49 38.26 -17.44
CA PRO A 7 14.66 39.72 -17.56
C PRO A 7 15.14 40.07 -18.95
N ASP A 8 14.65 41.18 -19.49
CA ASP A 8 15.18 41.76 -20.73
C ASP A 8 16.61 42.23 -20.52
N ARG A 9 17.41 42.18 -21.59
CA ARG A 9 18.80 42.57 -21.55
C ARG A 9 18.92 44.06 -21.14
N GLY A 10 19.49 44.32 -19.97
CA GLY A 10 19.63 45.68 -19.41
C GLY A 10 18.55 46.10 -18.39
N GLN A 11 17.61 45.20 -18.11
CA GLN A 11 16.63 45.42 -17.05
C GLN A 11 17.29 45.26 -15.67
N PRO A 12 17.14 46.23 -14.74
CA PRO A 12 17.68 46.08 -13.40
C PRO A 12 16.94 44.94 -12.66
N LEU A 13 17.69 44.12 -11.96
CA LEU A 13 17.13 43.12 -11.05
C LEU A 13 16.53 43.87 -9.86
N ASP A 14 15.23 44.01 -9.85
CA ASP A 14 14.51 44.55 -8.70
C ASP A 14 14.19 43.50 -7.63
N VAL A 15 13.75 43.97 -6.47
CA VAL A 15 13.39 43.07 -5.34
C VAL A 15 12.26 42.13 -5.70
N THR A 16 11.32 42.55 -6.53
CA THR A 16 10.18 41.75 -6.97
C THR A 16 10.64 40.52 -7.78
N TYR A 17 11.61 40.74 -8.67
CA TYR A 17 12.18 39.67 -9.49
C TYR A 17 12.97 38.68 -8.65
N LEU A 18 13.73 39.14 -7.66
CA LEU A 18 14.44 38.27 -6.72
C LEU A 18 13.47 37.46 -5.89
N TYR A 19 12.35 38.02 -5.45
CA TYR A 19 11.28 37.27 -4.77
C TYR A 19 10.67 36.20 -5.65
N GLN A 20 10.42 36.49 -6.93
CA GLN A 20 9.89 35.47 -7.87
C GLN A 20 10.85 34.33 -8.07
N ILE A 21 12.14 34.58 -8.17
CA ILE A 21 13.19 33.53 -8.26
C ILE A 21 13.21 32.71 -6.97
N ALA A 22 13.22 33.36 -5.79
CA ALA A 22 13.25 32.66 -4.51
C ALA A 22 12.03 31.77 -4.32
N ASN A 23 10.83 32.26 -4.65
CA ASN A 23 9.60 31.46 -4.58
C ASN A 23 9.64 30.30 -5.57
N ALA A 24 10.10 30.50 -6.80
CA ALA A 24 10.19 29.42 -7.79
C ALA A 24 11.21 28.36 -7.37
N LEU A 25 12.31 28.73 -6.69
CA LEU A 25 13.29 27.81 -6.13
C LEU A 25 12.73 27.03 -4.94
N ASN A 26 11.96 27.71 -4.07
CA ASN A 26 11.30 27.04 -2.94
C ASN A 26 10.25 26.05 -3.43
N ASP A 27 9.41 26.44 -4.40
CA ASP A 27 8.42 25.54 -5.02
C ASP A 27 9.09 24.33 -5.69
N LEU A 28 10.25 24.55 -6.34
CA LEU A 28 11.03 23.48 -6.92
C LEU A 28 11.62 22.56 -5.84
N SER A 29 12.17 23.12 -4.76
CA SER A 29 12.69 22.40 -3.62
C SER A 29 11.62 21.53 -2.97
N ASP A 30 10.43 22.09 -2.73
CA ASP A 30 9.30 21.37 -2.16
C ASP A 30 8.82 20.27 -3.09
N SER A 31 8.75 20.52 -4.39
CA SER A 31 8.37 19.51 -5.37
C SER A 31 9.42 18.39 -5.51
N ILE A 32 10.71 18.67 -5.31
CA ILE A 32 11.78 17.66 -5.31
C ILE A 32 11.77 16.89 -3.98
N SER A 33 11.56 17.54 -2.85
CA SER A 33 11.52 16.88 -1.54
C SER A 33 10.30 15.97 -1.38
N THR A 34 9.18 16.32 -2.04
CA THR A 34 7.96 15.50 -2.09
C THR A 34 7.91 14.55 -3.28
N ALA A 35 8.70 14.78 -4.32
CA ALA A 35 8.83 13.87 -5.45
C ALA A 35 9.63 12.62 -5.02
N THR A 36 8.95 11.68 -4.40
CA THR A 36 9.44 10.31 -4.41
C THR A 36 9.38 9.84 -5.87
N TYR A 37 10.54 9.63 -6.49
CA TYR A 37 10.67 9.11 -7.86
C TYR A 37 10.23 7.64 -7.90
N ASN A 38 8.98 7.38 -7.62
CA ASN A 38 8.38 6.07 -7.77
C ASN A 38 7.66 6.02 -9.11
N TYR A 39 8.36 5.58 -10.11
CA TYR A 39 7.74 5.10 -11.34
C TYR A 39 7.09 3.75 -11.01
N THR A 40 5.88 3.78 -10.49
CA THR A 40 5.14 2.59 -10.12
C THR A 40 4.05 2.36 -11.15
N SER A 41 4.12 1.23 -11.83
CA SER A 41 3.02 0.73 -12.65
C SER A 41 2.15 -0.17 -11.79
N VAL A 42 0.87 0.16 -11.67
CA VAL A 42 -0.10 -0.66 -10.95
C VAL A 42 -1.15 -1.15 -11.95
N ASP A 43 -1.23 -2.47 -12.10
CA ASP A 43 -2.28 -3.11 -12.89
C ASP A 43 -3.47 -3.40 -11.97
N THR A 44 -4.58 -2.70 -12.16
CA THR A 44 -5.79 -2.89 -11.37
C THR A 44 -6.82 -3.68 -12.16
N ARG A 45 -7.58 -4.54 -11.49
CA ARG A 45 -8.62 -5.36 -12.14
C ARG A 45 -9.73 -4.54 -12.79
N SER A 46 -9.95 -3.30 -12.31
CA SER A 46 -11.06 -2.45 -12.76
C SER A 46 -10.70 -1.57 -13.95
N VAL A 47 -9.44 -1.17 -14.07
CA VAL A 47 -8.98 -0.12 -15.01
C VAL A 47 -7.83 -0.59 -15.88
N GLY A 48 -7.22 -1.73 -15.55
CA GLY A 48 -6.00 -2.20 -16.18
C GLY A 48 -4.76 -1.42 -15.69
N ARG A 49 -3.70 -1.48 -16.49
CA ARG A 49 -2.43 -0.89 -16.12
C ARG A 49 -2.49 0.64 -16.05
N GLN A 50 -2.08 1.17 -14.91
CA GLN A 50 -1.91 2.60 -14.68
C GLN A 50 -0.45 2.89 -14.42
N ASP A 51 0.15 3.74 -15.23
CA ASP A 51 1.49 4.26 -14.98
C ASP A 51 1.37 5.49 -14.08
N LEU A 52 1.79 5.32 -12.83
CA LEU A 52 1.72 6.37 -11.81
C LEU A 52 2.98 7.22 -11.89
N LYS A 53 2.82 8.44 -12.35
CA LYS A 53 3.85 9.47 -12.25
C LYS A 53 3.66 10.18 -10.90
N ASN A 54 4.75 10.32 -10.14
CA ASN A 54 4.79 11.05 -8.87
C ASN A 54 3.95 10.42 -7.74
N SER A 55 4.47 9.35 -7.13
CA SER A 55 4.07 8.82 -5.81
C SER A 55 2.57 8.59 -5.54
N ASN A 56 1.74 8.43 -6.54
CA ASN A 56 0.32 8.18 -6.33
C ASN A 56 -0.02 6.70 -6.11
N ALA A 57 0.96 5.84 -5.86
CA ALA A 57 0.70 4.49 -5.40
C ALA A 57 0.51 4.49 -3.89
N LYS A 58 -0.61 3.97 -3.44
CA LYS A 58 -0.86 3.70 -2.03
C LYS A 58 -0.42 2.28 -1.72
N PHE A 59 0.41 2.17 -0.70
CA PHE A 59 0.78 0.91 -0.08
C PHE A 59 0.08 0.83 1.27
N TYR A 60 -0.56 -0.29 1.51
CA TYR A 60 -1.12 -0.61 2.82
C TYR A 60 -0.55 -1.95 3.26
N ALA A 61 0.00 -2.01 4.44
CA ALA A 61 0.48 -3.24 5.04
C ALA A 61 -0.10 -3.39 6.45
N GLY A 62 -0.52 -4.58 6.79
CA GLY A 62 -1.08 -4.90 8.09
C GLY A 62 -1.11 -6.40 8.33
N TYR A 63 -1.63 -6.80 9.47
CA TYR A 63 -1.81 -8.20 9.81
C TYR A 63 -3.14 -8.42 10.55
N VAL A 64 -3.58 -9.66 10.55
CA VAL A 64 -4.75 -10.12 11.31
C VAL A 64 -4.36 -11.38 12.07
N ASP A 65 -4.54 -11.38 13.38
CA ASP A 65 -4.43 -12.59 14.19
C ASP A 65 -5.67 -13.44 13.98
N VAL A 66 -5.45 -14.68 13.52
CA VAL A 66 -6.53 -15.64 13.19
C VAL A 66 -6.76 -16.62 14.31
N THR A 67 -5.66 -17.08 14.91
CA THR A 67 -5.69 -17.95 16.09
C THR A 67 -4.64 -17.52 17.10
N THR A 68 -4.98 -17.64 18.40
CA THR A 68 -4.05 -17.41 19.50
C THR A 68 -4.20 -18.53 20.48
N ASP A 69 -3.19 -19.40 20.55
CA ASP A 69 -3.14 -20.57 21.44
C ASP A 69 -4.42 -21.42 21.34
N GLU A 70 -4.86 -21.71 20.14
CA GLU A 70 -6.14 -22.37 19.85
C GLU A 70 -5.92 -23.74 19.24
N THR A 71 -6.70 -24.74 19.70
CA THR A 71 -6.69 -26.08 19.12
C THR A 71 -7.55 -26.12 17.84
N VAL A 72 -6.93 -26.46 16.72
CA VAL A 72 -7.58 -26.63 15.43
C VAL A 72 -7.62 -28.07 14.99
N SER A 73 -8.61 -28.45 14.18
CA SER A 73 -8.70 -29.73 13.56
C SER A 73 -8.03 -29.73 12.18
N ALA A 74 -7.50 -30.87 11.74
CA ALA A 74 -7.00 -31.02 10.38
C ALA A 74 -8.12 -30.73 9.36
N ASN A 75 -7.78 -30.06 8.27
CA ASN A 75 -8.68 -29.59 7.22
C ASN A 75 -9.73 -28.57 7.64
N SER A 76 -9.67 -28.03 8.87
CA SER A 76 -10.53 -26.93 9.29
C SER A 76 -10.13 -25.61 8.63
N THR A 77 -11.08 -24.68 8.53
CA THR A 77 -10.85 -23.35 7.98
C THR A 77 -11.34 -22.29 8.95
N LYS A 78 -10.64 -21.15 8.97
CA LYS A 78 -11.06 -19.96 9.70
C LYS A 78 -11.09 -18.75 8.78
N PRO A 79 -12.14 -17.93 8.84
CA PRO A 79 -12.18 -16.68 8.09
C PRO A 79 -11.27 -15.63 8.74
N TRP A 80 -10.76 -14.74 7.91
CA TRP A 80 -10.09 -13.52 8.33
C TRP A 80 -10.51 -12.35 7.44
N SER A 81 -10.46 -11.14 7.98
CA SER A 81 -10.78 -9.94 7.24
C SER A 81 -9.95 -8.76 7.71
N MET A 82 -9.64 -7.84 6.82
CA MET A 82 -8.98 -6.59 7.16
C MET A 82 -9.60 -5.45 6.38
N SER A 83 -9.96 -4.36 7.09
CA SER A 83 -10.35 -3.10 6.50
C SER A 83 -9.12 -2.24 6.25
N PHE A 84 -9.06 -1.59 5.09
CA PHE A 84 -8.00 -0.64 4.80
C PHE A 84 -8.24 0.67 5.58
N ALA A 85 -7.16 1.27 6.11
CA ALA A 85 -7.25 2.50 6.90
C ALA A 85 -7.80 3.69 6.10
N SER A 86 -7.68 3.66 4.79
CA SER A 86 -8.32 4.59 3.86
C SER A 86 -8.58 3.88 2.54
N ASP A 87 -9.60 4.32 1.82
CA ASP A 87 -10.07 3.65 0.62
C ASP A 87 -9.06 3.73 -0.54
N PHE A 88 -9.17 2.73 -1.42
CA PHE A 88 -8.55 2.77 -2.73
C PHE A 88 -9.57 3.24 -3.77
N LYS A 89 -9.12 3.96 -4.79
CA LYS A 89 -9.99 4.40 -5.89
C LYS A 89 -10.52 3.22 -6.72
N TYR A 90 -9.68 2.20 -6.89
CA TYR A 90 -10.01 0.96 -7.58
C TYR A 90 -9.60 -0.23 -6.71
N ILE A 91 -10.12 -1.42 -7.02
CA ILE A 91 -9.75 -2.65 -6.31
C ILE A 91 -8.23 -2.86 -6.38
N PRO A 92 -7.52 -2.85 -5.24
CA PRO A 92 -6.07 -2.98 -5.19
C PRO A 92 -5.62 -4.41 -5.51
N ILE A 93 -4.33 -4.56 -5.82
CA ILE A 93 -3.66 -5.86 -5.80
C ILE A 93 -3.30 -6.16 -4.35
N VAL A 94 -3.69 -7.35 -3.89
CA VAL A 94 -3.47 -7.78 -2.50
C VAL A 94 -2.73 -9.11 -2.49
N THR A 95 -1.73 -9.18 -1.64
CA THR A 95 -1.07 -10.43 -1.25
C THR A 95 -1.30 -10.71 0.23
N ALA A 96 -1.45 -11.97 0.58
CA ALA A 96 -1.62 -12.42 1.95
C ALA A 96 -0.70 -13.62 2.20
N THR A 97 0.05 -13.57 3.30
CA THR A 97 0.99 -14.63 3.67
C THR A 97 0.74 -15.05 5.12
N PRO A 98 0.71 -16.36 5.40
CA PRO A 98 0.58 -16.84 6.77
C PRO A 98 1.87 -16.59 7.55
N LEU A 99 1.72 -16.33 8.83
CA LEU A 99 2.80 -16.26 9.81
C LEU A 99 2.44 -17.15 10.99
N ASN A 100 3.31 -18.10 11.30
CA ASN A 100 3.22 -18.86 12.55
C ASN A 100 3.79 -17.97 13.67
N THR A 101 2.93 -17.55 14.58
CA THR A 101 3.32 -16.71 15.75
C THR A 101 3.56 -17.52 17.00
N GLY A 102 3.31 -18.84 16.94
CA GLY A 102 3.55 -19.78 18.04
C GLY A 102 4.77 -20.67 17.82
N THR A 103 4.95 -21.63 18.70
CA THR A 103 6.02 -22.63 18.63
C THR A 103 5.61 -23.94 17.99
N SER A 104 4.32 -24.13 17.74
CA SER A 104 3.76 -25.35 17.14
C SER A 104 4.08 -25.42 15.66
N THR A 105 4.50 -26.60 15.19
CA THR A 105 4.74 -26.86 13.77
C THR A 105 3.44 -26.88 12.93
N VAL A 106 2.28 -26.99 13.56
CA VAL A 106 0.96 -26.93 12.90
C VAL A 106 0.77 -25.57 12.22
N GLY A 107 1.28 -24.49 12.80
CA GLY A 107 1.23 -23.16 12.20
C GLY A 107 2.07 -22.98 10.92
N ASN A 108 2.99 -23.92 10.64
CA ASN A 108 3.78 -23.94 9.41
C ASN A 108 3.08 -24.68 8.26
N ASP A 109 2.05 -25.47 8.60
CA ASP A 109 1.30 -26.30 7.64
C ASP A 109 -0.11 -25.75 7.42
N VAL A 110 -0.13 -24.52 6.89
CA VAL A 110 -1.36 -23.76 6.65
C VAL A 110 -1.41 -23.22 5.22
N THR A 111 -2.62 -23.02 4.72
CA THR A 111 -2.86 -22.41 3.41
C THR A 111 -3.74 -21.19 3.58
N VAL A 112 -3.30 -20.03 3.06
CA VAL A 112 -4.08 -18.80 3.05
C VAL A 112 -4.66 -18.56 1.66
N THR A 113 -5.95 -18.26 1.61
CA THR A 113 -6.66 -17.92 0.38
C THR A 113 -7.40 -16.61 0.55
N ILE A 114 -7.19 -15.66 -0.36
CA ILE A 114 -7.98 -14.45 -0.47
C ILE A 114 -9.28 -14.82 -1.19
N THR A 115 -10.43 -14.57 -0.57
CA THR A 115 -11.74 -14.87 -1.13
C THR A 115 -12.40 -13.67 -1.80
N SER A 116 -12.13 -12.45 -1.30
CA SER A 116 -12.62 -11.21 -1.91
C SER A 116 -11.73 -10.03 -1.59
N VAL A 117 -11.67 -9.09 -2.52
CA VAL A 117 -11.00 -7.79 -2.36
C VAL A 117 -11.96 -6.71 -2.83
N SER A 118 -12.05 -5.64 -2.05
CA SER A 118 -12.80 -4.43 -2.39
C SER A 118 -11.89 -3.20 -2.31
N THR A 119 -12.43 -2.03 -2.58
CA THR A 119 -11.70 -0.77 -2.38
C THR A 119 -11.48 -0.43 -0.90
N THR A 120 -12.24 -1.03 0.00
CA THR A 120 -12.26 -0.74 1.45
C THR A 120 -11.65 -1.84 2.32
N GLY A 121 -11.40 -3.03 1.76
CA GLY A 121 -10.88 -4.15 2.56
C GLY A 121 -10.70 -5.44 1.78
N VAL A 122 -10.22 -6.45 2.48
CA VAL A 122 -9.95 -7.79 1.97
C VAL A 122 -10.48 -8.84 2.94
N ASN A 123 -11.02 -9.92 2.39
CA ASN A 123 -11.44 -11.09 3.15
C ASN A 123 -10.74 -12.35 2.61
N GLY A 124 -10.55 -13.30 3.50
CA GLY A 124 -9.97 -14.59 3.13
C GLY A 124 -10.25 -15.66 4.16
N VAL A 125 -9.66 -16.80 3.91
CA VAL A 125 -9.68 -17.95 4.82
C VAL A 125 -8.27 -18.49 4.99
N ILE A 126 -7.98 -18.99 6.17
CA ILE A 126 -6.84 -19.86 6.45
C ILE A 126 -7.33 -21.28 6.63
N ARG A 127 -6.65 -22.24 6.00
CA ARG A 127 -6.90 -23.65 6.18
C ARG A 127 -5.73 -24.28 6.92
N PHE A 128 -6.05 -25.07 7.95
CA PHE A 128 -5.08 -25.85 8.72
C PHE A 128 -5.05 -27.26 8.14
N ASN A 129 -3.88 -27.71 7.66
CA ASN A 129 -3.75 -29.04 7.07
C ASN A 129 -3.56 -30.10 8.14
N SER A 130 -3.02 -29.73 9.30
CA SER A 130 -2.77 -30.60 10.46
C SER A 130 -3.60 -30.18 11.67
N SER A 131 -3.80 -31.08 12.64
CA SER A 131 -4.48 -30.79 13.90
C SER A 131 -3.49 -30.51 15.03
N GLY A 132 -3.87 -29.60 15.93
CA GLY A 132 -3.06 -29.28 17.12
C GLY A 132 -3.28 -27.85 17.60
N ASN A 133 -2.53 -27.47 18.61
CA ASN A 133 -2.58 -26.12 19.15
C ASN A 133 -1.75 -25.17 18.27
N VAL A 134 -2.28 -24.00 17.94
CA VAL A 134 -1.66 -23.10 16.97
C VAL A 134 -1.94 -21.62 17.26
N SER A 135 -0.95 -20.81 17.01
CA SER A 135 -1.10 -19.35 16.92
C SER A 135 -0.66 -18.90 15.53
N THR A 136 -1.56 -18.29 14.78
CA THR A 136 -1.29 -17.84 13.40
C THR A 136 -1.85 -16.46 13.14
N SER A 137 -1.11 -15.68 12.38
CA SER A 137 -1.54 -14.41 11.81
C SER A 137 -1.46 -14.48 10.29
N VAL A 138 -2.15 -13.58 9.64
CA VAL A 138 -2.05 -13.33 8.19
C VAL A 138 -1.48 -11.95 7.97
N ASN A 139 -0.32 -11.86 7.36
CA ASN A 139 0.27 -10.61 6.90
C ASN A 139 -0.32 -10.24 5.54
N ILE A 140 -0.70 -8.99 5.36
CA ILE A 140 -1.41 -8.52 4.19
C ILE A 140 -0.69 -7.28 3.65
N VAL A 141 -0.47 -7.26 2.33
CA VAL A 141 0.03 -6.07 1.62
C VAL A 141 -0.93 -5.78 0.47
N ALA A 142 -1.42 -4.56 0.42
CA ALA A 142 -2.27 -4.06 -0.66
C ALA A 142 -1.58 -2.90 -1.37
N ILE A 143 -1.65 -2.91 -2.70
CA ILE A 143 -1.05 -1.89 -3.56
C ILE A 143 -2.11 -1.42 -4.56
N GLY A 144 -2.32 -0.11 -4.64
CA GLY A 144 -3.31 0.45 -5.56
C GLY A 144 -3.24 1.96 -5.66
N ILE A 145 -4.26 2.53 -6.28
CA ILE A 145 -4.42 3.97 -6.45
C ILE A 145 -5.22 4.50 -5.27
N PRO A 146 -4.79 5.57 -4.59
CA PRO A 146 -5.56 6.19 -3.50
C PRO A 146 -6.90 6.77 -4.03
N ALA A 147 -7.92 6.79 -3.16
CA ALA A 147 -9.21 7.43 -3.45
C ALA A 147 -9.11 8.94 -3.46
#